data_df1835a4c4e16c4f708dcb978a309284
#
_entry.id   df1835a4c4e16c4f708dcb978a309284
#
_cell.length_a   1.000
_cell.length_b   1.000
_cell.length_c   1.000
_cell.angle_alpha   90.00
_cell.angle_beta   90.00
_cell.angle_gamma   90.00
#
_symmetry.space_group_name_H-M   'P 1'
#
loop_
_entity.id
_entity.type
_entity.pdbx_description
1 polymer ?
#
loop_
_entity_poly.entity_id
_entity_poly.type
_entity_poly.pdbx_seq_one_letter_code
_entity_poly.pdbx_strand_id
1 'polypeptide(L)'
;MIKIPKIGFVSLGCPKNLVDSERIITKLKAEGYDLVDSYDNADMVIVNTCGFLNSAIDESLEVIGEAIAENGKVLVTGCLGNKADLIKEKHPEVLSITGPQDYENLIEAVHTHAPIFANDFVSLVPPQGIKLTPRHYSYLKISEGCNNTCTFCIIPDIRGKLKSRSIDNIMKEAEKLKNAGVKELLVISQDTSAYGVDIKYKSGIWNNKEYQSNIIDLATALGDLDMWTRLHYVYPYPHVDKIVPLMAQGKILPYLDVSLQHSSPEVLKRMKRPAHTQKTLDRINKWRDICPDITISSTFIVGFPGETEADFKHLLDFAEKAQLDRVGCFKYSEVEGAKANQFDNLIFVATGILHTQDIKPEKSLKELSADKFIELFKANTIFPALVAKHFIPKLVKDTNLYSQLFLRVLVVSLIINLVVL
;
A
#
# COMPACT_ATOMS: atom_id res chain seq x y z
N MET A 1 42.77 12.89 -9.07
CA MET A 1 41.74 11.85 -8.95
C MET A 1 40.38 12.50 -9.17
N ILE A 2 39.59 12.00 -10.10
CA ILE A 2 38.24 12.49 -10.33
C ILE A 2 37.41 12.06 -9.11
N LYS A 3 36.80 13.02 -8.41
CA LYS A 3 35.92 12.71 -7.28
C LYS A 3 34.58 12.18 -7.82
N ILE A 4 34.26 10.92 -7.55
CA ILE A 4 32.97 10.35 -7.86
C ILE A 4 31.95 10.84 -6.79
N PRO A 5 30.88 11.52 -7.20
CA PRO A 5 29.86 11.97 -6.22
C PRO A 5 29.16 10.80 -5.55
N LYS A 6 28.95 10.94 -4.24
CA LYS A 6 28.28 9.99 -3.38
C LYS A 6 26.84 10.43 -3.16
N ILE A 7 25.90 9.55 -3.43
CA ILE A 7 24.47 9.81 -3.29
C ILE A 7 23.91 8.96 -2.14
N GLY A 8 23.37 9.61 -1.12
CA GLY A 8 22.53 8.99 -0.10
C GLY A 8 21.14 8.75 -0.68
N PHE A 9 20.49 7.62 -0.34
CA PHE A 9 19.17 7.31 -0.86
C PHE A 9 18.26 6.74 0.23
N VAL A 10 17.12 7.39 0.43
CA VAL A 10 16.07 6.94 1.35
C VAL A 10 14.83 6.53 0.56
N SER A 11 14.29 5.34 0.88
CA SER A 11 13.10 4.79 0.25
C SER A 11 12.00 4.60 1.28
N LEU A 12 10.93 5.38 1.18
CA LEU A 12 9.76 5.31 2.05
C LEU A 12 8.57 4.68 1.31
N GLY A 13 7.63 4.12 2.08
CA GLY A 13 6.33 3.70 1.59
C GLY A 13 6.24 2.25 1.11
N CYS A 14 5.43 2.01 0.08
CA CYS A 14 4.96 0.68 -0.32
C CYS A 14 5.90 -0.04 -1.33
N PRO A 15 5.68 -1.35 -1.60
CA PRO A 15 6.45 -2.10 -2.59
C PRO A 15 6.54 -1.46 -3.99
N LYS A 16 5.51 -0.71 -4.42
CA LYS A 16 5.58 0.01 -5.70
C LYS A 16 6.63 1.11 -5.67
N ASN A 17 6.72 1.84 -4.54
CA ASN A 17 7.72 2.87 -4.34
C ASN A 17 9.13 2.28 -4.22
N LEU A 18 9.25 1.10 -3.61
CA LEU A 18 10.52 0.36 -3.55
C LEU A 18 11.05 0.02 -4.95
N VAL A 19 10.20 -0.46 -5.86
CA VAL A 19 10.58 -0.73 -7.27
C VAL A 19 11.01 0.56 -7.98
N ASP A 20 10.37 1.69 -7.68
CA ASP A 20 10.77 2.99 -8.21
C ASP A 20 12.16 3.37 -7.70
N SER A 21 12.45 3.16 -6.40
CA SER A 21 13.78 3.35 -5.80
C SER A 21 14.84 2.47 -6.47
N GLU A 22 14.57 1.18 -6.66
CA GLU A 22 15.48 0.25 -7.34
C GLU A 22 15.84 0.72 -8.76
N ARG A 23 14.88 1.29 -9.50
CA ARG A 23 15.12 1.85 -10.83
C ARG A 23 16.03 3.08 -10.79
N ILE A 24 15.75 4.01 -9.87
CA ILE A 24 16.55 5.23 -9.71
C ILE A 24 17.99 4.85 -9.32
N ILE A 25 18.15 4.01 -8.32
CA ILE A 25 19.46 3.53 -7.85
C ILE A 25 20.23 2.82 -8.97
N THR A 26 19.55 1.97 -9.75
CA THR A 26 20.16 1.26 -10.89
C THR A 26 20.66 2.25 -11.93
N LYS A 27 19.88 3.30 -12.24
CA LYS A 27 20.28 4.33 -13.22
C LYS A 27 21.46 5.17 -12.72
N LEU A 28 21.43 5.62 -11.46
CA LEU A 28 22.54 6.35 -10.85
C LEU A 28 23.86 5.53 -10.88
N LYS A 29 23.80 4.25 -10.51
CA LYS A 29 24.97 3.36 -10.61
C LYS A 29 25.44 3.16 -12.04
N ALA A 30 24.54 3.04 -13.01
CA ALA A 30 24.87 2.91 -14.42
C ALA A 30 25.58 4.18 -14.95
N GLU A 31 25.29 5.33 -14.38
CA GLU A 31 25.90 6.61 -14.73
C GLU A 31 27.13 6.93 -13.89
N GLY A 32 27.52 6.05 -12.98
CA GLY A 32 28.80 6.15 -12.27
C GLY A 32 28.74 6.78 -10.88
N TYR A 33 27.58 7.09 -10.36
CA TYR A 33 27.43 7.57 -9.00
C TYR A 33 27.74 6.50 -7.97
N ASP A 34 28.36 6.88 -6.87
CA ASP A 34 28.51 6.00 -5.73
C ASP A 34 27.32 6.16 -4.76
N LEU A 35 26.85 5.04 -4.19
CA LEU A 35 25.72 5.03 -3.27
C LEU A 35 26.24 4.79 -1.86
N VAL A 36 25.74 5.58 -0.92
CA VAL A 36 26.09 5.49 0.50
C VAL A 36 24.83 5.37 1.35
N ASP A 37 24.98 4.79 2.51
CA ASP A 37 23.90 4.49 3.47
C ASP A 37 23.78 5.53 4.60
N SER A 38 24.56 6.62 4.53
CA SER A 38 24.56 7.69 5.53
C SER A 38 24.39 9.06 4.89
N TYR A 39 23.74 9.97 5.59
CA TYR A 39 23.49 11.33 5.11
C TYR A 39 24.76 12.20 5.09
N ASP A 40 25.55 12.14 6.16
CA ASP A 40 26.73 12.95 6.38
C ASP A 40 27.88 12.65 5.41
N ASN A 41 27.98 11.42 4.93
CA ASN A 41 28.99 11.00 3.96
C ASN A 41 28.56 11.16 2.50
N ALA A 42 27.33 11.58 2.25
CA ALA A 42 26.79 11.82 0.91
C ALA A 42 27.16 13.24 0.42
N ASP A 43 27.43 13.38 -0.87
CA ASP A 43 27.52 14.70 -1.52
C ASP A 43 26.10 15.28 -1.75
N MET A 44 25.05 14.43 -1.75
CA MET A 44 23.63 14.76 -1.86
C MET A 44 22.76 13.60 -1.41
N VAL A 45 21.56 13.87 -0.92
CA VAL A 45 20.58 12.86 -0.51
C VAL A 45 19.33 12.92 -1.40
N ILE A 46 18.82 11.76 -1.81
CA ILE A 46 17.53 11.62 -2.49
C ILE A 46 16.55 10.94 -1.54
N VAL A 47 15.40 11.57 -1.29
CA VAL A 47 14.30 11.00 -0.49
C VAL A 47 13.15 10.62 -1.41
N ASN A 48 12.90 9.33 -1.58
CA ASN A 48 11.74 8.81 -2.31
C ASN A 48 10.57 8.62 -1.33
N THR A 49 9.56 9.48 -1.45
CA THR A 49 8.53 9.75 -0.44
C THR A 49 7.22 9.01 -0.69
N CYS A 50 6.46 8.78 0.38
CA CYS A 50 5.07 8.36 0.34
C CYS A 50 4.14 9.56 0.54
N GLY A 51 3.01 9.59 -0.17
CA GLY A 51 2.04 10.71 -0.11
C GLY A 51 0.59 10.22 -0.07
N PHE A 52 0.35 8.98 0.35
CA PHE A 52 -0.99 8.39 0.31
C PHE A 52 -1.81 8.66 1.57
N LEU A 53 -1.29 8.33 2.74
CA LEU A 53 -1.92 8.59 4.04
C LEU A 53 -1.29 9.81 4.71
N ASN A 54 -2.05 10.52 5.55
CA ASN A 54 -1.52 11.66 6.29
C ASN A 54 -0.31 11.28 7.16
N SER A 55 -0.37 10.14 7.86
CA SER A 55 0.77 9.63 8.63
C SER A 55 2.03 9.38 7.79
N ALA A 56 1.85 8.89 6.56
CA ALA A 56 2.98 8.69 5.64
C ALA A 56 3.50 10.00 5.02
N ILE A 57 2.65 11.01 4.92
CA ILE A 57 3.04 12.37 4.55
C ILE A 57 3.89 12.97 5.68
N ASP A 58 3.43 12.87 6.93
CA ASP A 58 4.14 13.37 8.10
C ASP A 58 5.51 12.70 8.24
N GLU A 59 5.58 11.36 8.16
CA GLU A 59 6.83 10.60 8.12
C GLU A 59 7.77 11.09 6.99
N SER A 60 7.24 11.29 5.79
CA SER A 60 8.03 11.75 4.66
C SER A 60 8.59 13.15 4.88
N LEU A 61 7.81 14.07 5.46
CA LEU A 61 8.26 15.42 5.78
C LEU A 61 9.30 15.41 6.91
N GLU A 62 9.15 14.57 7.92
CA GLU A 62 10.12 14.40 9.00
C GLU A 62 11.47 13.93 8.45
N VAL A 63 11.48 12.87 7.65
CA VAL A 63 12.70 12.32 7.02
C VAL A 63 13.38 13.33 6.06
N ILE A 64 12.60 14.14 5.34
CA ILE A 64 13.18 15.24 4.54
C ILE A 64 13.90 16.24 5.44
N GLY A 65 13.29 16.61 6.59
CA GLY A 65 13.90 17.52 7.57
C GLY A 65 15.20 16.96 8.17
N GLU A 66 15.22 15.67 8.52
CA GLU A 66 16.41 14.97 8.99
C GLU A 66 17.55 15.00 7.94
N ALA A 67 17.21 14.66 6.69
CA ALA A 67 18.18 14.66 5.61
C ALA A 67 18.75 16.06 5.34
N ILE A 68 17.95 17.12 5.46
CA ILE A 68 18.40 18.52 5.34
C ILE A 68 19.31 18.88 6.51
N ALA A 69 18.95 18.53 7.73
CA ALA A 69 19.74 18.85 8.92
C ALA A 69 21.12 18.20 8.91
N GLU A 70 21.23 16.98 8.39
CA GLU A 70 22.49 16.23 8.37
C GLU A 70 23.35 16.49 7.12
N ASN A 71 22.73 16.73 5.94
CA ASN A 71 23.46 16.87 4.67
C ASN A 71 23.33 18.26 4.03
N GLY A 72 22.15 18.88 4.10
CA GLY A 72 21.85 20.19 3.50
C GLY A 72 21.54 20.17 2.00
N LYS A 73 21.85 19.11 1.26
CA LYS A 73 21.57 18.97 -0.18
C LYS A 73 20.59 17.84 -0.44
N VAL A 74 19.33 18.15 -0.51
CA VAL A 74 18.25 17.15 -0.60
C VAL A 74 17.43 17.33 -1.87
N LEU A 75 17.24 16.23 -2.60
CA LEU A 75 16.25 16.09 -3.67
C LEU A 75 15.10 15.22 -3.17
N VAL A 76 13.88 15.58 -3.52
CA VAL A 76 12.69 14.83 -3.14
C VAL A 76 12.01 14.27 -4.40
N THR A 77 11.59 13.00 -4.32
CA THR A 77 10.81 12.34 -5.36
C THR A 77 9.69 11.48 -4.75
N GLY A 78 8.89 10.85 -5.58
CA GLY A 78 7.85 9.91 -5.14
C GLY A 78 6.47 10.55 -4.98
N CYS A 79 5.59 9.83 -4.28
CA CYS A 79 4.16 10.17 -4.26
C CYS A 79 3.86 11.54 -3.62
N LEU A 80 4.63 11.95 -2.62
CA LEU A 80 4.49 13.27 -2.00
C LEU A 80 4.97 14.40 -2.91
N GLY A 81 5.85 14.11 -3.88
CA GLY A 81 6.33 15.11 -4.86
C GLY A 81 5.21 15.79 -5.65
N ASN A 82 4.03 15.18 -5.76
CA ASN A 82 2.85 15.81 -6.35
C ASN A 82 2.25 16.95 -5.48
N LYS A 83 2.66 17.05 -4.21
CA LYS A 83 2.31 18.15 -3.29
C LYS A 83 3.55 19.03 -3.04
N ALA A 84 4.18 19.49 -4.12
CA ALA A 84 5.43 20.25 -4.05
C ALA A 84 5.31 21.51 -3.17
N ASP A 85 4.16 22.17 -3.17
CA ASP A 85 3.92 23.36 -2.35
C ASP A 85 3.99 23.05 -0.85
N LEU A 86 3.43 21.92 -0.41
CA LEU A 86 3.50 21.46 0.98
C LEU A 86 4.95 21.17 1.41
N ILE A 87 5.73 20.54 0.52
CA ILE A 87 7.15 20.28 0.81
C ILE A 87 7.93 21.59 0.92
N LYS A 88 7.73 22.53 -0.01
CA LYS A 88 8.43 23.82 -0.01
C LYS A 88 8.02 24.71 1.16
N GLU A 89 6.79 24.65 1.60
CA GLU A 89 6.32 25.40 2.79
C GLU A 89 7.04 24.92 4.05
N LYS A 90 7.21 23.60 4.20
CA LYS A 90 7.89 23.00 5.37
C LYS A 90 9.41 23.01 5.27
N HIS A 91 9.93 22.79 4.05
CA HIS A 91 11.37 22.62 3.76
C HIS A 91 11.75 23.40 2.51
N PRO A 92 11.86 24.73 2.59
CA PRO A 92 12.21 25.59 1.46
C PRO A 92 13.62 25.33 0.90
N GLU A 93 14.48 24.65 1.67
CA GLU A 93 15.88 24.30 1.31
C GLU A 93 15.97 23.13 0.32
N VAL A 94 14.87 22.38 0.08
CA VAL A 94 14.85 21.28 -0.88
C VAL A 94 15.23 21.77 -2.28
N LEU A 95 16.27 21.19 -2.86
CA LEU A 95 16.86 21.64 -4.13
C LEU A 95 15.97 21.37 -5.34
N SER A 96 15.31 20.19 -5.38
CA SER A 96 14.38 19.80 -6.44
C SER A 96 13.34 18.83 -5.93
N ILE A 97 12.13 18.92 -6.49
CA ILE A 97 11.00 18.06 -6.16
C ILE A 97 10.44 17.50 -7.46
N THR A 98 10.32 16.16 -7.54
CA THR A 98 9.76 15.45 -8.69
C THR A 98 8.67 14.48 -8.26
N GLY A 99 7.73 14.18 -9.17
CA GLY A 99 6.65 13.22 -8.94
C GLY A 99 7.08 11.75 -9.04
N PRO A 100 6.14 10.79 -8.80
CA PRO A 100 6.44 9.35 -8.72
C PRO A 100 6.65 8.79 -10.10
N GLN A 101 7.21 8.98 -11.03
CA GLN A 101 7.56 8.44 -12.35
C GLN A 101 8.43 9.41 -13.15
N ASP A 102 8.76 10.50 -12.54
CA ASP A 102 9.51 11.59 -13.17
C ASP A 102 11.03 11.37 -12.99
N TYR A 103 11.48 10.17 -13.41
CA TYR A 103 12.86 9.74 -13.22
C TYR A 103 13.87 10.59 -14.02
N GLU A 104 13.47 11.08 -15.20
CA GLU A 104 14.34 11.86 -16.07
C GLU A 104 14.68 13.21 -15.44
N ASN A 105 13.68 13.94 -14.99
CA ASN A 105 13.89 15.22 -14.30
C ASN A 105 14.63 15.04 -12.96
N LEU A 106 14.39 13.93 -12.25
CA LEU A 106 15.16 13.62 -11.03
C LEU A 106 16.66 13.44 -11.37
N ILE A 107 16.98 12.65 -12.37
CA ILE A 107 18.37 12.41 -12.77
C ILE A 107 19.02 13.69 -13.30
N GLU A 108 18.31 14.52 -14.04
CA GLU A 108 18.78 15.83 -14.48
C GLU A 108 19.09 16.75 -13.29
N ALA A 109 18.24 16.74 -12.26
CA ALA A 109 18.52 17.46 -11.01
C ALA A 109 19.76 16.92 -10.30
N VAL A 110 19.97 15.60 -10.31
CA VAL A 110 21.21 15.01 -9.76
C VAL A 110 22.44 15.51 -10.56
N HIS A 111 22.39 15.48 -11.88
CA HIS A 111 23.49 15.99 -12.73
C HIS A 111 23.78 17.48 -12.46
N THR A 112 22.74 18.27 -12.20
CA THR A 112 22.88 19.70 -11.92
C THR A 112 23.59 19.96 -10.59
N HIS A 113 23.23 19.22 -9.55
CA HIS A 113 23.71 19.47 -8.18
C HIS A 113 24.89 18.61 -7.75
N ALA A 114 25.15 17.49 -8.44
CA ALA A 114 26.28 16.60 -8.23
C ALA A 114 26.86 16.10 -9.58
N PRO A 115 27.44 16.97 -10.41
CA PRO A 115 27.90 16.60 -11.75
C PRO A 115 29.04 15.60 -11.72
N ILE A 116 29.01 14.64 -12.66
CA ILE A 116 30.16 13.75 -12.94
C ILE A 116 30.99 14.32 -14.09
N PHE A 117 32.28 14.49 -13.87
CA PHE A 117 33.22 15.02 -14.86
C PHE A 117 34.03 13.92 -15.59
N ALA A 118 33.57 12.67 -15.57
CA ALA A 118 34.29 11.56 -16.19
C ALA A 118 33.49 10.95 -17.36
N ASN A 119 34.14 10.78 -18.53
CA ASN A 119 33.55 10.26 -19.75
C ASN A 119 33.76 8.75 -19.97
N ASP A 120 34.58 8.07 -19.16
CA ASP A 120 34.96 6.66 -19.38
C ASP A 120 34.44 5.76 -18.27
N PHE A 121 33.13 5.62 -18.17
CA PHE A 121 32.48 4.78 -17.14
C PHE A 121 32.07 3.44 -17.71
N VAL A 122 32.62 2.34 -17.20
CA VAL A 122 32.15 0.98 -17.47
C VAL A 122 31.06 0.64 -16.48
N SER A 123 29.82 0.52 -16.95
CA SER A 123 28.69 0.16 -16.11
C SER A 123 28.87 -1.25 -15.52
N LEU A 124 29.05 -1.34 -14.20
CA LEU A 124 29.09 -2.60 -13.46
C LEU A 124 27.72 -3.00 -12.89
N VAL A 125 26.66 -2.45 -13.45
CA VAL A 125 25.29 -2.75 -13.00
C VAL A 125 24.88 -4.15 -13.45
N PRO A 126 24.40 -5.00 -12.53
CA PRO A 126 23.92 -6.33 -12.90
C PRO A 126 22.76 -6.26 -13.90
N PRO A 127 22.61 -7.26 -14.82
CA PRO A 127 21.56 -7.25 -15.84
C PRO A 127 20.11 -7.16 -15.29
N GLN A 128 19.88 -7.63 -14.06
CA GLN A 128 18.60 -7.53 -13.34
C GLN A 128 18.38 -6.18 -12.66
N GLY A 129 19.34 -5.26 -12.70
CA GLY A 129 19.36 -4.04 -11.92
C GLY A 129 19.75 -4.27 -10.45
N ILE A 130 19.83 -3.17 -9.70
CA ILE A 130 20.06 -3.22 -8.25
C ILE A 130 18.73 -3.47 -7.55
N LYS A 131 18.72 -4.41 -6.61
CA LYS A 131 17.55 -4.79 -5.84
C LYS A 131 17.74 -4.48 -4.35
N LEU A 132 16.72 -3.92 -3.74
CA LEU A 132 16.66 -3.62 -2.31
C LEU A 132 16.00 -4.75 -1.51
N THR A 133 15.35 -5.68 -2.21
CA THR A 133 14.79 -6.90 -1.60
C THR A 133 15.87 -7.92 -1.26
N PRO A 134 15.65 -8.81 -0.29
CA PRO A 134 16.48 -10.00 -0.09
C PRO A 134 16.64 -10.81 -1.39
N ARG A 135 17.77 -11.52 -1.54
CA ARG A 135 18.14 -12.20 -2.79
C ARG A 135 17.15 -13.27 -3.26
N HIS A 136 16.35 -13.85 -2.35
CA HIS A 136 15.46 -14.95 -2.66
C HIS A 136 14.14 -14.52 -3.30
N TYR A 137 13.72 -13.27 -3.18
CA TYR A 137 12.52 -12.76 -3.85
C TYR A 137 12.73 -11.39 -4.48
N SER A 138 11.87 -11.05 -5.44
CA SER A 138 11.82 -9.71 -6.03
C SER A 138 10.39 -9.31 -6.37
N TYR A 139 10.11 -8.02 -6.28
CA TYR A 139 8.88 -7.47 -6.81
C TYR A 139 8.96 -7.33 -8.33
N LEU A 140 7.92 -7.76 -9.03
CA LEU A 140 7.74 -7.61 -10.47
C LEU A 140 6.55 -6.68 -10.72
N LYS A 141 6.82 -5.41 -10.98
CA LYS A 141 5.78 -4.41 -11.24
C LYS A 141 5.33 -4.50 -12.70
N ILE A 142 4.06 -4.87 -12.94
CA ILE A 142 3.52 -5.15 -14.28
C ILE A 142 2.76 -3.97 -14.89
N SER A 143 2.29 -3.05 -14.06
CA SER A 143 1.63 -1.81 -14.49
C SER A 143 1.77 -0.71 -13.44
N GLU A 144 1.42 0.51 -13.83
CA GLU A 144 1.40 1.69 -12.98
C GLU A 144 0.05 2.39 -13.09
N GLY A 145 -0.37 3.11 -12.03
CA GLY A 145 -1.63 3.82 -12.00
C GLY A 145 -2.87 2.92 -11.89
N CYS A 146 -4.05 3.51 -11.78
CA CYS A 146 -5.30 2.79 -11.58
C CYS A 146 -6.49 3.56 -12.18
N ASN A 147 -7.42 2.84 -12.82
CA ASN A 147 -8.64 3.44 -13.39
C ASN A 147 -9.86 3.27 -12.46
N ASN A 148 -9.72 2.59 -11.32
CA ASN A 148 -10.81 2.43 -10.36
C ASN A 148 -11.14 3.78 -9.70
N THR A 149 -12.42 3.97 -9.36
CA THR A 149 -12.95 5.20 -8.76
C THR A 149 -13.38 5.00 -7.31
N CYS A 150 -12.69 4.13 -6.57
CA CYS A 150 -12.97 3.87 -5.16
C CYS A 150 -12.94 5.19 -4.37
N THR A 151 -13.99 5.47 -3.60
CA THR A 151 -14.19 6.79 -2.98
C THR A 151 -13.17 7.14 -1.91
N PHE A 152 -12.56 6.14 -1.29
CA PHE A 152 -11.51 6.29 -0.25
C PHE A 152 -10.10 6.44 -0.82
N CYS A 153 -9.92 6.38 -2.14
CA CYS A 153 -8.61 6.22 -2.76
C CYS A 153 -8.30 7.39 -3.71
N ILE A 154 -7.05 7.87 -3.65
CA ILE A 154 -6.52 8.95 -4.50
C ILE A 154 -5.39 8.48 -5.42
N ILE A 155 -5.22 7.17 -5.60
CA ILE A 155 -4.17 6.63 -6.47
C ILE A 155 -4.23 7.18 -7.91
N PRO A 156 -5.41 7.32 -8.56
CA PRO A 156 -5.46 7.92 -9.89
C PRO A 156 -4.88 9.35 -9.95
N ASP A 157 -5.00 10.11 -8.87
CA ASP A 157 -4.49 11.48 -8.79
C ASP A 157 -2.98 11.51 -8.51
N ILE A 158 -2.46 10.55 -7.72
CA ILE A 158 -1.04 10.46 -7.37
C ILE A 158 -0.21 9.77 -8.46
N ARG A 159 -0.72 8.65 -9.01
CA ARG A 159 0.04 7.77 -9.93
C ARG A 159 -0.55 7.71 -11.34
N GLY A 160 -1.57 8.50 -11.59
CA GLY A 160 -2.24 8.59 -12.89
C GLY A 160 -3.11 7.38 -13.23
N LYS A 161 -3.55 7.35 -14.49
CA LYS A 161 -4.33 6.25 -15.06
C LYS A 161 -3.47 5.01 -15.27
N LEU A 162 -4.13 3.85 -15.37
CA LEU A 162 -3.48 2.58 -15.65
C LEU A 162 -2.60 2.69 -16.91
N LYS A 163 -1.35 2.26 -16.77
CA LYS A 163 -0.35 2.08 -17.83
C LYS A 163 0.29 0.71 -17.67
N SER A 164 -0.11 -0.23 -18.49
CA SER A 164 0.41 -1.59 -18.49
C SER A 164 1.71 -1.69 -19.30
N ARG A 165 2.63 -2.49 -18.80
CA ARG A 165 3.83 -2.90 -19.55
C ARG A 165 3.44 -4.00 -20.53
N SER A 166 4.16 -4.11 -21.65
CA SER A 166 3.98 -5.24 -22.57
C SER A 166 4.46 -6.55 -21.94
N ILE A 167 3.82 -7.65 -22.29
CA ILE A 167 4.12 -8.96 -21.70
C ILE A 167 5.57 -9.41 -21.96
N ASP A 168 6.08 -9.16 -23.17
CA ASP A 168 7.47 -9.44 -23.53
C ASP A 168 8.48 -8.68 -22.66
N ASN A 169 8.18 -7.43 -22.33
CA ASN A 169 9.04 -6.62 -21.45
C ASN A 169 9.04 -7.17 -20.01
N ILE A 170 7.87 -7.58 -19.50
CA ILE A 170 7.74 -8.18 -18.18
C ILE A 170 8.49 -9.52 -18.12
N MET A 171 8.32 -10.37 -19.13
CA MET A 171 8.96 -11.68 -19.17
C MET A 171 10.48 -11.58 -19.28
N LYS A 172 11.01 -10.62 -20.05
CA LYS A 172 12.46 -10.33 -20.09
C LYS A 172 13.03 -9.95 -18.72
N GLU A 173 12.29 -9.15 -17.94
CA GLU A 173 12.70 -8.81 -16.57
C GLU A 173 12.64 -10.05 -15.67
N ALA A 174 11.56 -10.84 -15.75
CA ALA A 174 11.40 -12.05 -14.96
C ALA A 174 12.52 -13.08 -15.22
N GLU A 175 12.92 -13.26 -16.49
CA GLU A 175 14.07 -14.11 -16.86
C GLU A 175 15.40 -13.59 -16.27
N LYS A 176 15.65 -12.28 -16.32
CA LYS A 176 16.84 -11.69 -15.70
C LYS A 176 16.88 -11.94 -14.19
N LEU A 177 15.74 -11.82 -13.52
CA LEU A 177 15.61 -12.09 -12.10
C LEU A 177 15.86 -13.57 -11.78
N LYS A 178 15.29 -14.50 -12.58
CA LYS A 178 15.55 -15.93 -12.48
C LYS A 178 17.05 -16.24 -12.62
N ASN A 179 17.68 -15.71 -13.65
CA ASN A 179 19.10 -15.92 -13.94
C ASN A 179 20.00 -15.32 -12.86
N ALA A 180 19.54 -14.29 -12.14
CA ALA A 180 20.20 -13.72 -10.98
C ALA A 180 20.02 -14.53 -9.69
N GLY A 181 19.26 -15.66 -9.74
CA GLY A 181 19.04 -16.56 -8.61
C GLY A 181 17.85 -16.24 -7.73
N VAL A 182 16.98 -15.30 -8.12
CA VAL A 182 15.70 -15.04 -7.45
C VAL A 182 14.83 -16.29 -7.50
N LYS A 183 14.20 -16.65 -6.40
CA LYS A 183 13.35 -17.85 -6.28
C LYS A 183 11.86 -17.54 -6.33
N GLU A 184 11.45 -16.37 -5.87
CA GLU A 184 10.05 -15.95 -5.81
C GLU A 184 9.83 -14.59 -6.48
N LEU A 185 8.85 -14.51 -7.36
CA LEU A 185 8.35 -13.28 -7.96
C LEU A 185 7.06 -12.85 -7.25
N LEU A 186 7.08 -11.68 -6.66
CA LEU A 186 5.90 -11.01 -6.10
C LEU A 186 5.36 -10.04 -7.17
N VAL A 187 4.34 -10.48 -7.90
CA VAL A 187 3.72 -9.69 -8.97
C VAL A 187 2.85 -8.60 -8.35
N ILE A 188 3.16 -7.35 -8.65
CA ILE A 188 2.51 -6.18 -8.07
C ILE A 188 2.06 -5.15 -9.11
N SER A 189 0.98 -4.47 -8.79
CA SER A 189 0.53 -3.20 -9.38
C SER A 189 -0.46 -2.52 -8.40
N GLN A 190 -1.15 -1.47 -8.80
CA GLN A 190 -2.25 -0.91 -8.02
C GLN A 190 -3.52 -1.77 -8.13
N ASP A 191 -3.74 -2.38 -9.29
CA ASP A 191 -4.78 -3.37 -9.58
C ASP A 191 -4.21 -4.39 -10.56
N THR A 192 -3.73 -5.52 -10.03
CA THR A 192 -3.06 -6.56 -10.80
C THR A 192 -4.02 -7.24 -11.79
N SER A 193 -5.30 -7.34 -11.43
CA SER A 193 -6.30 -7.96 -12.29
C SER A 193 -6.72 -7.09 -13.49
N ALA A 194 -6.47 -5.77 -13.46
CA ALA A 194 -6.74 -4.89 -14.59
C ALA A 194 -5.60 -4.82 -15.64
N TYR A 195 -4.53 -5.62 -15.45
CA TYR A 195 -3.39 -5.61 -16.36
C TYR A 195 -3.81 -5.81 -17.81
N GLY A 196 -3.33 -4.93 -18.68
CA GLY A 196 -3.50 -4.98 -20.13
C GLY A 196 -4.77 -4.33 -20.69
N VAL A 197 -5.72 -3.92 -19.82
CA VAL A 197 -6.98 -3.28 -20.27
C VAL A 197 -6.72 -2.01 -21.07
N ASP A 198 -5.78 -1.18 -20.64
CA ASP A 198 -5.42 0.10 -21.27
C ASP A 198 -4.77 -0.06 -22.64
N ILE A 199 -4.02 -1.14 -22.82
CA ILE A 199 -3.37 -1.51 -24.10
C ILE A 199 -4.19 -2.51 -24.93
N LYS A 200 -5.49 -2.69 -24.61
CA LYS A 200 -6.43 -3.59 -25.31
C LYS A 200 -5.88 -5.00 -25.45
N TYR A 201 -5.21 -5.50 -24.41
CA TYR A 201 -4.61 -6.84 -24.36
C TYR A 201 -3.64 -7.14 -25.51
N LYS A 202 -2.89 -6.09 -25.95
CA LYS A 202 -1.91 -6.24 -27.04
C LYS A 202 -1.05 -7.49 -26.82
N SER A 203 -0.91 -8.30 -27.88
CA SER A 203 -0.07 -9.49 -27.82
C SER A 203 1.42 -9.15 -27.83
N GLY A 204 2.20 -10.06 -27.27
CA GLY A 204 3.65 -10.07 -27.28
C GLY A 204 4.17 -11.49 -27.42
N ILE A 205 5.41 -11.63 -27.86
CA ILE A 205 6.04 -12.95 -28.08
C ILE A 205 7.08 -13.17 -27.00
N TRP A 206 6.97 -14.31 -26.32
CA TRP A 206 7.99 -14.80 -25.41
C TRP A 206 8.22 -16.31 -25.67
N ASN A 207 9.47 -16.70 -25.77
CA ASN A 207 9.88 -18.08 -25.99
C ASN A 207 9.17 -18.76 -27.20
N ASN A 208 9.09 -18.02 -28.31
CA ASN A 208 8.41 -18.43 -29.57
C ASN A 208 6.90 -18.70 -29.42
N LYS A 209 6.28 -18.28 -28.35
CA LYS A 209 4.83 -18.39 -28.11
C LYS A 209 4.23 -16.99 -27.96
N GLU A 210 3.07 -16.79 -28.58
CA GLU A 210 2.30 -15.57 -28.47
C GLU A 210 1.42 -15.60 -27.23
N TYR A 211 1.42 -14.50 -26.47
CA TYR A 211 0.59 -14.27 -25.29
C TYR A 211 -0.09 -12.93 -25.40
N GLN A 212 -1.30 -12.82 -24.88
CA GLN A 212 -1.95 -11.52 -24.72
C GLN A 212 -1.48 -10.86 -23.43
N SER A 213 -1.35 -9.53 -23.44
CA SER A 213 -1.04 -8.77 -22.23
C SER A 213 -2.28 -8.72 -21.31
N ASN A 214 -2.66 -9.84 -20.72
CA ASN A 214 -3.68 -9.97 -19.68
C ASN A 214 -3.12 -10.80 -18.52
N ILE A 215 -3.78 -10.73 -17.37
CA ILE A 215 -3.26 -11.37 -16.15
C ILE A 215 -3.21 -12.91 -16.24
N ILE A 216 -4.10 -13.53 -17.02
CA ILE A 216 -4.18 -14.99 -17.14
C ILE A 216 -3.01 -15.51 -17.99
N ASP A 217 -2.78 -14.90 -19.15
CA ASP A 217 -1.67 -15.24 -20.03
C ASP A 217 -0.33 -14.93 -19.36
N LEU A 218 -0.24 -13.79 -18.66
CA LEU A 218 0.96 -13.45 -17.90
C LEU A 218 1.23 -14.46 -16.78
N ALA A 219 0.22 -14.85 -16.00
CA ALA A 219 0.37 -15.86 -14.95
C ALA A 219 0.79 -17.23 -15.54
N THR A 220 0.26 -17.57 -16.71
CA THR A 220 0.64 -18.78 -17.45
C THR A 220 2.12 -18.72 -17.88
N ALA A 221 2.55 -17.62 -18.50
CA ALA A 221 3.92 -17.43 -18.95
C ALA A 221 4.93 -17.42 -17.78
N LEU A 222 4.59 -16.74 -16.67
CA LEU A 222 5.41 -16.74 -15.46
C LEU A 222 5.52 -18.13 -14.83
N GLY A 223 4.42 -18.91 -14.86
CA GLY A 223 4.43 -20.30 -14.42
C GLY A 223 5.35 -21.21 -15.23
N ASP A 224 5.60 -20.89 -16.50
CA ASP A 224 6.54 -21.62 -17.35
C ASP A 224 8.02 -21.29 -17.04
N LEU A 225 8.29 -20.30 -16.19
CA LEU A 225 9.65 -19.98 -15.71
C LEU A 225 10.16 -20.91 -14.60
N ASP A 226 9.33 -21.79 -14.05
CA ASP A 226 9.69 -22.64 -12.91
C ASP A 226 10.23 -21.82 -11.72
N MET A 227 9.49 -20.79 -11.34
CA MET A 227 9.72 -19.92 -10.20
C MET A 227 8.45 -19.79 -9.38
N TRP A 228 8.58 -19.63 -8.09
CA TRP A 228 7.46 -19.26 -7.25
C TRP A 228 6.91 -17.90 -7.69
N THR A 229 5.68 -17.89 -8.11
CA THR A 229 4.99 -16.67 -8.56
C THR A 229 3.77 -16.42 -7.70
N ARG A 230 3.72 -15.26 -7.05
CA ARG A 230 2.63 -14.84 -6.17
C ARG A 230 1.99 -13.57 -6.71
N LEU A 231 0.65 -13.56 -6.79
CA LEU A 231 -0.11 -12.40 -7.24
C LEU A 231 -0.61 -11.58 -6.04
N HIS A 232 -0.31 -10.29 -6.03
CA HIS A 232 -0.78 -9.35 -5.02
C HIS A 232 -1.71 -8.30 -5.61
N TYR A 233 -2.54 -7.69 -4.77
CA TYR A 233 -3.44 -6.57 -5.11
C TYR A 233 -4.44 -6.91 -6.21
N VAL A 234 -5.10 -8.05 -6.08
CA VAL A 234 -6.12 -8.51 -7.02
C VAL A 234 -7.47 -7.85 -6.69
N TYR A 235 -8.06 -7.17 -7.67
CA TYR A 235 -9.44 -6.68 -7.56
C TYR A 235 -10.41 -7.81 -7.94
N PRO A 236 -11.56 -7.99 -7.25
CA PRO A 236 -12.42 -9.16 -7.41
C PRO A 236 -13.26 -9.17 -8.70
N TYR A 237 -12.66 -8.89 -9.86
CA TYR A 237 -13.35 -9.04 -11.15
C TYR A 237 -13.70 -10.50 -11.44
N PRO A 238 -14.76 -10.77 -12.26
CA PRO A 238 -15.15 -12.13 -12.59
C PRO A 238 -14.06 -12.97 -13.27
N HIS A 239 -13.20 -12.34 -14.07
CA HIS A 239 -12.13 -13.06 -14.77
C HIS A 239 -11.02 -13.61 -13.86
N VAL A 240 -10.93 -13.12 -12.61
CA VAL A 240 -10.02 -13.66 -11.59
C VAL A 240 -10.28 -15.13 -11.32
N ASP A 241 -11.52 -15.60 -11.47
CA ASP A 241 -11.86 -17.01 -11.32
C ASP A 241 -11.06 -17.92 -12.24
N LYS A 242 -10.57 -17.40 -13.39
CA LYS A 242 -9.74 -18.14 -14.35
C LYS A 242 -8.28 -18.29 -13.91
N ILE A 243 -7.86 -17.60 -12.87
CA ILE A 243 -6.50 -17.70 -12.30
C ILE A 243 -6.39 -18.91 -11.39
N VAL A 244 -7.47 -19.25 -10.68
CA VAL A 244 -7.47 -20.33 -9.69
C VAL A 244 -7.11 -21.70 -10.27
N PRO A 245 -7.57 -22.09 -11.48
CA PRO A 245 -7.08 -23.32 -12.13
C PRO A 245 -5.58 -23.35 -12.36
N LEU A 246 -4.91 -22.21 -12.59
CA LEU A 246 -3.45 -22.15 -12.73
C LEU A 246 -2.75 -22.43 -11.38
N MET A 247 -3.35 -22.00 -10.27
CA MET A 247 -2.91 -22.33 -8.92
C MET A 247 -3.03 -23.83 -8.65
N ALA A 248 -4.18 -24.42 -8.95
CA ALA A 248 -4.41 -25.86 -8.79
C ALA A 248 -3.47 -26.73 -9.65
N GLN A 249 -3.02 -26.21 -10.79
CA GLN A 249 -2.04 -26.87 -11.67
C GLN A 249 -0.59 -26.65 -11.23
N GLY A 250 -0.33 -25.89 -10.15
CA GLY A 250 1.01 -25.56 -9.68
C GLY A 250 1.79 -24.58 -10.58
N LYS A 251 1.12 -23.92 -11.53
CA LYS A 251 1.76 -22.90 -12.39
C LYS A 251 2.16 -21.64 -11.59
N ILE A 252 1.34 -21.25 -10.66
CA ILE A 252 1.61 -20.15 -9.71
C ILE A 252 1.23 -20.61 -8.32
N LEU A 253 1.74 -19.93 -7.29
CA LEU A 253 1.45 -20.30 -5.91
C LEU A 253 -0.07 -20.21 -5.61
N PRO A 254 -0.62 -21.15 -4.84
CA PRO A 254 -2.02 -21.17 -4.44
C PRO A 254 -2.29 -20.09 -3.38
N TYR A 255 -2.08 -18.84 -3.75
CA TYR A 255 -2.23 -17.67 -2.89
C TYR A 255 -2.96 -16.56 -3.64
N LEU A 256 -4.12 -16.15 -3.16
CA LEU A 256 -4.92 -15.08 -3.74
C LEU A 256 -5.08 -13.93 -2.75
N ASP A 257 -4.40 -12.83 -3.02
CA ASP A 257 -4.54 -11.57 -2.27
C ASP A 257 -5.61 -10.71 -2.93
N VAL A 258 -6.86 -10.87 -2.47
CA VAL A 258 -8.03 -10.21 -3.05
C VAL A 258 -8.52 -9.07 -2.17
N SER A 259 -8.50 -7.84 -2.69
CA SER A 259 -8.91 -6.63 -1.97
C SER A 259 -10.43 -6.51 -1.92
N LEU A 260 -11.10 -7.08 -0.92
CA LEU A 260 -12.57 -7.01 -0.75
C LEU A 260 -13.01 -5.68 -0.15
N GLN A 261 -12.23 -5.10 0.76
CA GLN A 261 -12.41 -3.80 1.43
C GLN A 261 -13.55 -3.77 2.47
N HIS A 262 -14.67 -4.38 2.21
CA HIS A 262 -15.81 -4.55 3.13
C HIS A 262 -16.70 -5.70 2.65
N SER A 263 -17.72 -6.05 3.44
CA SER A 263 -18.72 -7.04 3.04
C SER A 263 -20.15 -6.48 2.99
N SER A 264 -20.46 -5.44 3.78
CA SER A 264 -21.81 -4.83 3.73
C SER A 264 -22.07 -4.21 2.36
N PRO A 265 -23.20 -4.56 1.70
CA PRO A 265 -23.56 -3.99 0.41
C PRO A 265 -23.68 -2.46 0.42
N GLU A 266 -24.18 -1.89 1.51
CA GLU A 266 -24.35 -0.43 1.63
C GLU A 266 -23.00 0.30 1.76
N VAL A 267 -22.07 -0.26 2.52
CA VAL A 267 -20.71 0.29 2.63
C VAL A 267 -19.95 0.15 1.30
N LEU A 268 -20.01 -1.05 0.69
CA LEU A 268 -19.38 -1.30 -0.62
C LEU A 268 -19.91 -0.38 -1.72
N LYS A 269 -21.23 -0.10 -1.73
CA LYS A 269 -21.84 0.85 -2.66
C LYS A 269 -21.28 2.27 -2.48
N ARG A 270 -21.15 2.73 -1.23
CA ARG A 270 -20.52 4.02 -0.90
C ARG A 270 -19.03 4.04 -1.29
N MET A 271 -18.32 2.95 -1.07
CA MET A 271 -16.93 2.76 -1.51
C MET A 271 -16.77 2.69 -3.04
N LYS A 272 -17.87 2.61 -3.81
CA LYS A 272 -17.87 2.29 -5.25
C LYS A 272 -17.16 0.97 -5.56
N ARG A 273 -17.48 -0.06 -4.77
CA ARG A 273 -16.97 -1.43 -4.91
C ARG A 273 -18.10 -2.39 -5.30
N PRO A 274 -17.79 -3.58 -5.87
CA PRO A 274 -18.82 -4.60 -6.14
C PRO A 274 -19.54 -5.01 -4.85
N ALA A 275 -20.86 -4.78 -4.79
CA ALA A 275 -21.67 -4.90 -3.59
C ALA A 275 -22.53 -6.19 -3.57
N HIS A 276 -21.92 -7.33 -3.88
CA HIS A 276 -22.61 -8.62 -4.00
C HIS A 276 -22.01 -9.66 -3.05
N THR A 277 -22.28 -9.52 -1.76
CA THR A 277 -21.70 -10.36 -0.69
C THR A 277 -21.90 -11.85 -0.91
N GLN A 278 -23.14 -12.29 -1.18
CA GLN A 278 -23.41 -13.71 -1.40
C GLN A 278 -22.65 -14.27 -2.60
N LYS A 279 -22.60 -13.55 -3.71
CA LYS A 279 -21.81 -13.96 -4.87
C LYS A 279 -20.33 -14.04 -4.56
N THR A 280 -19.82 -13.22 -3.65
CA THR A 280 -18.41 -13.26 -3.22
C THR A 280 -18.15 -14.51 -2.38
N LEU A 281 -19.03 -14.88 -1.45
CA LEU A 281 -18.94 -16.13 -0.69
C LEU A 281 -19.00 -17.35 -1.61
N ASP A 282 -19.95 -17.38 -2.56
CA ASP A 282 -20.09 -18.48 -3.52
C ASP A 282 -18.80 -18.63 -4.37
N ARG A 283 -18.18 -17.51 -4.77
CA ARG A 283 -16.89 -17.54 -5.50
C ARG A 283 -15.76 -18.07 -4.63
N ILE A 284 -15.66 -17.64 -3.38
CA ILE A 284 -14.63 -18.13 -2.44
C ILE A 284 -14.75 -19.65 -2.27
N ASN A 285 -15.96 -20.17 -2.08
CA ASN A 285 -16.21 -21.60 -1.98
C ASN A 285 -15.77 -22.32 -3.27
N LYS A 286 -16.20 -21.81 -4.43
CA LYS A 286 -15.80 -22.36 -5.72
C LYS A 286 -14.27 -22.34 -5.94
N TRP A 287 -13.57 -21.32 -5.47
CA TRP A 287 -12.12 -21.27 -5.55
C TRP A 287 -11.47 -22.40 -4.73
N ARG A 288 -12.02 -22.68 -3.54
CA ARG A 288 -11.56 -23.81 -2.72
C ARG A 288 -11.89 -25.17 -3.31
N ASP A 289 -13.05 -25.30 -3.96
CA ASP A 289 -13.40 -26.53 -4.70
C ASP A 289 -12.41 -26.82 -5.82
N ILE A 290 -11.94 -25.78 -6.53
CA ILE A 290 -10.97 -25.91 -7.64
C ILE A 290 -9.55 -26.12 -7.12
N CYS A 291 -9.17 -25.41 -6.07
CA CYS A 291 -7.85 -25.41 -5.46
C CYS A 291 -7.96 -25.51 -3.95
N PRO A 292 -8.06 -26.72 -3.36
CA PRO A 292 -8.28 -26.91 -1.93
C PRO A 292 -7.19 -26.29 -1.05
N ASP A 293 -5.96 -26.21 -1.53
CA ASP A 293 -4.82 -25.63 -0.81
C ASP A 293 -4.69 -24.11 -0.96
N ILE A 294 -5.69 -23.45 -1.56
CA ILE A 294 -5.63 -22.01 -1.79
C ILE A 294 -5.64 -21.22 -0.47
N THR A 295 -4.65 -20.38 -0.28
CA THR A 295 -4.63 -19.37 0.77
C THR A 295 -5.28 -18.08 0.26
N ILE A 296 -6.35 -17.64 0.91
CA ILE A 296 -7.08 -16.42 0.54
C ILE A 296 -6.78 -15.34 1.57
N SER A 297 -6.12 -14.27 1.09
CA SER A 297 -5.82 -13.06 1.86
C SER A 297 -6.75 -11.94 1.45
N SER A 298 -7.22 -11.14 2.39
CA SER A 298 -8.00 -9.93 2.10
C SER A 298 -7.71 -8.81 3.07
N THR A 299 -7.99 -7.60 2.62
CA THR A 299 -7.90 -6.38 3.42
C THR A 299 -9.27 -5.74 3.52
N PHE A 300 -9.61 -5.28 4.74
CA PHE A 300 -10.84 -4.57 5.05
C PHE A 300 -10.56 -3.19 5.62
N ILE A 301 -11.48 -2.27 5.37
CA ILE A 301 -11.51 -0.93 5.96
C ILE A 301 -12.73 -0.87 6.88
N VAL A 302 -12.53 -0.54 8.15
CA VAL A 302 -13.59 -0.36 9.15
C VAL A 302 -13.68 1.11 9.58
N GLY A 303 -14.84 1.53 10.06
CA GLY A 303 -15.11 2.94 10.39
C GLY A 303 -15.23 3.80 9.13
N PHE A 304 -15.64 3.21 8.00
CA PHE A 304 -15.89 3.97 6.78
C PHE A 304 -17.08 4.95 7.00
N PRO A 305 -17.05 6.18 6.43
CA PRO A 305 -18.11 7.16 6.61
C PRO A 305 -19.50 6.58 6.35
N GLY A 306 -20.36 6.67 7.38
CA GLY A 306 -21.70 6.12 7.36
C GLY A 306 -21.80 4.60 7.56
N GLU A 307 -20.71 3.91 7.94
CA GLU A 307 -20.75 2.54 8.44
C GLU A 307 -21.51 2.48 9.76
N THR A 308 -22.43 1.53 9.89
CA THR A 308 -23.22 1.28 11.10
C THR A 308 -22.68 0.07 11.85
N GLU A 309 -23.11 -0.10 13.11
CA GLU A 309 -22.81 -1.31 13.89
C GLU A 309 -23.33 -2.58 13.19
N ALA A 310 -24.48 -2.49 12.52
CA ALA A 310 -25.02 -3.60 11.74
C ALA A 310 -24.15 -3.96 10.54
N ASP A 311 -23.55 -2.95 9.88
CA ASP A 311 -22.60 -3.18 8.77
C ASP A 311 -21.31 -3.83 9.28
N PHE A 312 -20.79 -3.38 10.42
CA PHE A 312 -19.63 -4.00 11.05
C PHE A 312 -19.89 -5.44 11.46
N LYS A 313 -21.05 -5.72 12.09
CA LYS A 313 -21.45 -7.10 12.43
C LYS A 313 -21.57 -7.97 11.17
N HIS A 314 -22.13 -7.42 10.09
CA HIS A 314 -22.18 -8.10 8.80
C HIS A 314 -20.78 -8.46 8.28
N LEU A 315 -19.78 -7.59 8.52
CA LEU A 315 -18.38 -7.85 8.15
C LEU A 315 -17.79 -9.01 8.97
N LEU A 316 -18.05 -9.06 10.28
CA LEU A 316 -17.60 -10.16 11.14
C LEU A 316 -18.22 -11.50 10.70
N ASP A 317 -19.55 -11.53 10.50
CA ASP A 317 -20.28 -12.73 10.02
C ASP A 317 -19.77 -13.19 8.64
N PHE A 318 -19.43 -12.25 7.76
CA PHE A 318 -18.81 -12.55 6.47
C PHE A 318 -17.43 -13.16 6.63
N ALA A 319 -16.56 -12.57 7.44
CA ALA A 319 -15.18 -13.05 7.65
C ALA A 319 -15.18 -14.48 8.20
N GLU A 320 -16.09 -14.78 9.14
CA GLU A 320 -16.29 -16.13 9.68
C GLU A 320 -16.75 -17.12 8.58
N LYS A 321 -17.78 -16.77 7.82
CA LYS A 321 -18.30 -17.63 6.73
C LYS A 321 -17.31 -17.81 5.59
N ALA A 322 -16.59 -16.76 5.25
CA ALA A 322 -15.58 -16.80 4.19
C ALA A 322 -14.33 -17.57 4.58
N GLN A 323 -14.09 -17.82 5.88
CA GLN A 323 -12.91 -18.54 6.41
C GLN A 323 -11.61 -18.09 5.75
N LEU A 324 -11.42 -16.77 5.69
CA LEU A 324 -10.20 -16.19 5.09
C LEU A 324 -8.96 -16.58 5.90
N ASP A 325 -7.90 -16.98 5.20
CA ASP A 325 -6.67 -17.43 5.84
C ASP A 325 -5.84 -16.28 6.40
N ARG A 326 -5.93 -15.11 5.76
CA ARG A 326 -5.25 -13.88 6.18
C ARG A 326 -6.17 -12.68 6.02
N VAL A 327 -6.28 -11.91 7.09
CA VAL A 327 -7.12 -10.71 7.12
C VAL A 327 -6.29 -9.54 7.62
N GLY A 328 -6.14 -8.51 6.78
CA GLY A 328 -5.69 -7.19 7.19
C GLY A 328 -6.90 -6.30 7.46
N CYS A 329 -6.91 -5.58 8.58
CA CYS A 329 -7.95 -4.63 8.90
C CYS A 329 -7.35 -3.25 9.15
N PHE A 330 -7.83 -2.24 8.43
CA PHE A 330 -7.42 -0.86 8.59
C PHE A 330 -8.59 -0.01 9.04
N LYS A 331 -8.35 0.84 10.02
CA LYS A 331 -9.29 1.92 10.34
C LYS A 331 -9.32 2.89 9.16
N TYR A 332 -10.52 3.35 8.78
CA TYR A 332 -10.64 4.42 7.80
C TYR A 332 -9.85 5.65 8.25
N SER A 333 -9.08 6.19 7.35
CA SER A 333 -8.37 7.45 7.52
C SER A 333 -8.75 8.38 6.38
N GLU A 334 -9.10 9.60 6.71
CA GLU A 334 -9.35 10.63 5.71
C GLU A 334 -8.07 10.90 4.93
N VAL A 335 -8.20 10.86 3.62
CA VAL A 335 -7.12 11.18 2.69
C VAL A 335 -7.54 12.42 1.92
N GLU A 336 -6.72 13.46 1.91
CA GLU A 336 -7.03 14.69 1.18
C GLU A 336 -7.30 14.42 -0.30
N GLY A 337 -8.39 14.95 -0.83
CA GLY A 337 -8.85 14.72 -2.21
C GLY A 337 -9.74 13.48 -2.37
N ALA A 338 -9.82 12.58 -1.39
CA ALA A 338 -10.69 11.41 -1.47
C ALA A 338 -12.18 11.81 -1.40
N LYS A 339 -12.98 11.22 -2.30
CA LYS A 339 -14.43 11.51 -2.37
C LYS A 339 -15.19 11.09 -1.11
N ALA A 340 -14.68 10.11 -0.38
CA ALA A 340 -15.28 9.63 0.85
C ALA A 340 -15.33 10.71 1.94
N ASN A 341 -14.48 11.73 1.89
CA ASN A 341 -14.48 12.84 2.85
C ASN A 341 -15.73 13.72 2.73
N GLN A 342 -16.52 13.55 1.66
CA GLN A 342 -17.80 14.26 1.47
C GLN A 342 -18.99 13.54 2.13
N PHE A 343 -18.78 12.33 2.65
CA PHE A 343 -19.81 11.60 3.36
C PHE A 343 -19.84 12.02 4.83
N ASP A 344 -21.01 12.02 5.44
CA ASP A 344 -21.15 12.33 6.85
C ASP A 344 -20.37 11.32 7.70
N ASN A 345 -19.41 11.83 8.45
CA ASN A 345 -18.59 11.03 9.35
C ASN A 345 -19.28 10.99 10.73
N LEU A 346 -19.78 9.81 11.10
CA LEU A 346 -20.11 9.54 12.49
C LEU A 346 -18.82 9.13 13.22
N ILE A 347 -18.15 10.07 13.89
CA ILE A 347 -16.97 9.74 14.68
C ILE A 347 -17.46 9.19 16.02
N PHE A 348 -17.33 7.87 16.19
CA PHE A 348 -17.61 7.20 17.44
C PHE A 348 -16.39 7.28 18.36
N VAL A 349 -16.55 7.89 19.52
CA VAL A 349 -15.48 7.98 20.54
C VAL A 349 -15.84 7.08 21.70
N ALA A 350 -15.08 6.00 21.87
CA ALA A 350 -15.18 5.15 23.04
C ALA A 350 -14.12 5.56 24.07
N THR A 351 -14.55 5.90 25.28
CA THR A 351 -13.65 6.12 26.43
C THR A 351 -13.46 4.80 27.15
N GLY A 352 -12.21 4.40 27.38
CA GLY A 352 -11.88 3.12 28.02
C GLY A 352 -11.40 3.31 29.47
N ILE A 353 -11.71 2.34 30.31
CA ILE A 353 -11.11 2.20 31.65
C ILE A 353 -9.98 1.18 31.51
N LEU A 354 -8.74 1.61 31.77
CA LEU A 354 -7.57 0.72 31.79
C LEU A 354 -7.44 -0.02 33.12
N HIS A 355 -7.76 0.67 34.22
CA HIS A 355 -7.78 0.07 35.55
C HIS A 355 -8.57 0.98 36.51
N THR A 356 -9.08 0.40 37.59
CA THR A 356 -9.67 1.08 38.73
C THR A 356 -8.94 0.65 40.01
N GLN A 357 -9.40 1.11 41.19
CA GLN A 357 -8.85 0.62 42.45
C GLN A 357 -9.04 -0.90 42.60
N ASP A 358 -10.12 -1.45 42.03
CA ASP A 358 -10.49 -2.87 42.12
C ASP A 358 -10.06 -3.68 40.89
N ILE A 359 -9.84 -3.02 39.73
CA ILE A 359 -9.40 -3.64 38.50
C ILE A 359 -8.00 -3.14 38.16
N LYS A 360 -7.02 -4.03 38.27
CA LYS A 360 -5.61 -3.76 37.91
C LYS A 360 -5.26 -4.42 36.59
N PRO A 361 -4.31 -3.86 35.83
CA PRO A 361 -3.82 -4.52 34.61
C PRO A 361 -3.28 -5.91 34.92
N GLU A 362 -3.77 -6.93 34.19
CA GLU A 362 -3.25 -8.27 34.33
C GLU A 362 -1.87 -8.37 33.66
N LYS A 363 -0.92 -8.98 34.41
CA LYS A 363 0.45 -9.20 33.90
C LYS A 363 0.58 -10.41 32.98
N SER A 364 -0.44 -11.26 32.93
CA SER A 364 -0.46 -12.43 32.05
C SER A 364 -1.89 -12.90 31.75
N LEU A 365 -2.07 -13.60 30.63
CA LEU A 365 -3.36 -14.20 30.24
C LEU A 365 -3.93 -15.17 31.31
N LYS A 366 -3.08 -15.72 32.18
CA LYS A 366 -3.50 -16.63 33.27
C LYS A 366 -4.22 -15.91 34.42
N GLU A 367 -4.07 -14.58 34.53
CA GLU A 367 -4.68 -13.75 35.56
C GLU A 367 -6.03 -13.16 35.07
N LEU A 368 -6.39 -13.40 33.82
CA LEU A 368 -7.61 -12.87 33.20
C LEU A 368 -8.84 -13.62 33.73
N SER A 369 -9.71 -12.97 34.49
CA SER A 369 -10.98 -13.54 34.89
C SER A 369 -12.10 -13.09 33.95
N ALA A 370 -13.06 -14.00 33.66
CA ALA A 370 -14.19 -13.71 32.78
C ALA A 370 -15.01 -12.49 33.27
N ASP A 371 -15.20 -12.36 34.59
CA ASP A 371 -15.98 -11.29 35.18
C ASP A 371 -15.29 -9.93 35.02
N LYS A 372 -13.98 -9.85 35.25
CA LYS A 372 -13.18 -8.62 35.03
C LYS A 372 -13.15 -8.24 33.57
N PHE A 373 -13.01 -9.24 32.67
CA PHE A 373 -13.04 -9.01 31.24
C PHE A 373 -14.39 -8.46 30.79
N ILE A 374 -15.51 -9.02 31.28
CA ILE A 374 -16.87 -8.55 31.00
C ILE A 374 -17.07 -7.12 31.55
N GLU A 375 -16.55 -6.80 32.72
CA GLU A 375 -16.66 -5.48 33.31
C GLU A 375 -15.87 -4.44 32.51
N LEU A 376 -14.63 -4.74 32.15
CA LEU A 376 -13.81 -3.91 31.25
C LEU A 376 -14.47 -3.74 29.88
N PHE A 377 -15.03 -4.81 29.33
CA PHE A 377 -15.73 -4.77 28.04
C PHE A 377 -17.01 -3.92 28.11
N LYS A 378 -17.77 -4.01 29.19
CA LYS A 378 -18.94 -3.15 29.43
C LYS A 378 -18.53 -1.68 29.52
N ALA A 379 -17.50 -1.36 30.31
CA ALA A 379 -17.02 -0.01 30.47
C ALA A 379 -16.40 0.56 29.18
N ASN A 380 -15.63 -0.24 28.45
CA ASN A 380 -14.85 0.22 27.30
C ASN A 380 -15.60 0.14 25.96
N THR A 381 -16.68 -0.63 25.90
CA THR A 381 -17.41 -0.88 24.64
C THR A 381 -18.89 -0.53 24.75
N ILE A 382 -19.60 -1.09 25.74
CA ILE A 382 -21.05 -0.93 25.84
C ILE A 382 -21.44 0.45 26.36
N PHE A 383 -20.80 0.93 27.42
CA PHE A 383 -21.15 2.23 28.02
C PHE A 383 -20.91 3.40 27.06
N PRO A 384 -19.75 3.50 26.39
CA PRO A 384 -19.54 4.52 25.35
C PRO A 384 -20.57 4.45 24.21
N ALA A 385 -20.99 3.25 23.81
CA ALA A 385 -22.02 3.05 22.79
C ALA A 385 -23.38 3.62 23.23
N LEU A 386 -23.75 3.39 24.49
CA LEU A 386 -25.00 3.92 25.05
C LEU A 386 -24.96 5.43 25.21
N VAL A 387 -23.81 5.99 25.65
CA VAL A 387 -23.60 7.44 25.75
C VAL A 387 -23.69 8.07 24.36
N ALA A 388 -23.01 7.52 23.37
CA ALA A 388 -23.06 8.01 22.00
C ALA A 388 -24.49 7.97 21.44
N LYS A 389 -25.23 6.86 21.63
CA LYS A 389 -26.64 6.74 21.23
C LYS A 389 -27.54 7.84 21.83
N HIS A 390 -27.26 8.29 23.06
CA HIS A 390 -28.03 9.32 23.72
C HIS A 390 -27.66 10.76 23.27
N PHE A 391 -26.40 11.03 23.04
CA PHE A 391 -25.90 12.38 22.76
C PHE A 391 -25.78 12.73 21.28
N ILE A 392 -25.55 11.77 20.39
CA ILE A 392 -25.42 12.02 18.95
C ILE A 392 -26.63 12.73 18.35
N PRO A 393 -27.91 12.34 18.65
CA PRO A 393 -29.04 13.05 18.10
C PRO A 393 -29.15 14.52 18.57
N LYS A 394 -28.52 14.86 19.68
CA LYS A 394 -28.45 16.23 20.21
C LYS A 394 -27.32 17.04 19.57
N LEU A 395 -26.17 16.41 19.27
CA LEU A 395 -25.02 17.05 18.64
C LEU A 395 -25.24 17.38 17.16
N VAL A 396 -26.02 16.56 16.45
CA VAL A 396 -26.37 16.80 15.03
C VAL A 396 -27.26 18.03 14.85
N LYS A 397 -27.94 18.49 15.91
CA LYS A 397 -28.79 19.69 15.88
C LYS A 397 -28.02 20.99 16.20
N ASP A 398 -26.83 20.88 16.79
CA ASP A 398 -26.02 22.03 17.20
C ASP A 398 -24.76 22.13 16.33
N THR A 399 -24.82 22.95 15.30
CA THR A 399 -23.72 23.18 14.32
C THR A 399 -22.58 24.04 14.88
N ASN A 400 -22.33 24.05 16.20
CA ASN A 400 -21.34 24.90 16.82
C ASN A 400 -19.96 24.24 16.85
N LEU A 401 -18.94 24.88 16.25
CA LEU A 401 -17.56 24.41 16.06
C LEU A 401 -16.86 23.95 17.35
N TYR A 402 -17.28 24.43 18.51
CA TYR A 402 -16.69 24.08 19.81
C TYR A 402 -16.97 22.64 20.25
N SER A 403 -18.11 22.08 19.88
CA SER A 403 -18.46 20.69 20.19
C SER A 403 -17.60 19.68 19.41
N GLN A 404 -17.19 20.03 18.19
CA GLN A 404 -16.29 19.21 17.37
C GLN A 404 -14.85 19.23 17.91
N LEU A 405 -14.40 20.35 18.47
CA LEU A 405 -13.05 20.48 19.07
C LEU A 405 -12.94 19.69 20.38
N PHE A 406 -13.98 19.71 21.20
CA PHE A 406 -14.02 18.95 22.46
C PHE A 406 -14.04 17.44 22.22
N LEU A 407 -14.77 16.98 21.22
CA LEU A 407 -14.76 15.58 20.75
C LEU A 407 -13.39 15.14 20.23
N ARG A 408 -12.69 15.99 19.48
CA ARG A 408 -11.33 15.70 18.99
C ARG A 408 -10.29 15.57 20.11
N VAL A 409 -10.35 16.40 21.12
CA VAL A 409 -9.41 16.37 22.27
C VAL A 409 -9.61 15.12 23.14
N LEU A 410 -10.85 14.66 23.32
CA LEU A 410 -11.13 13.41 24.05
C LEU A 410 -10.60 12.17 23.31
N VAL A 411 -10.60 12.15 21.97
CA VAL A 411 -10.10 11.05 21.15
C VAL A 411 -8.58 10.91 21.23
N VAL A 412 -7.85 12.01 21.19
CA VAL A 412 -6.37 12.01 21.22
C VAL A 412 -5.84 11.49 22.55
N SER A 413 -6.48 11.83 23.66
CA SER A 413 -6.07 11.37 25.00
C SER A 413 -6.24 9.86 25.21
N LEU A 414 -7.06 9.19 24.38
CA LEU A 414 -7.36 7.75 24.49
C LEU A 414 -6.53 6.87 23.56
N ILE A 415 -6.15 7.37 22.38
CA ILE A 415 -5.31 6.64 21.43
C ILE A 415 -3.91 6.41 22.00
N ILE A 416 -3.40 7.35 22.79
CA ILE A 416 -2.08 7.23 23.45
C ILE A 416 -2.04 6.08 24.47
N ASN A 417 -3.17 5.70 25.06
CA ASN A 417 -3.22 4.62 26.05
C ASN A 417 -3.46 3.21 25.48
N LEU A 418 -3.81 3.09 24.20
CA LEU A 418 -4.05 1.79 23.52
C LEU A 418 -2.85 1.29 22.71
N VAL A 419 -1.82 2.13 22.50
CA VAL A 419 -0.59 1.81 21.75
C VAL A 419 0.54 1.32 22.66
N VAL A 420 0.36 1.32 23.98
CA VAL A 420 1.38 0.92 24.98
C VAL A 420 1.07 -0.48 25.56
N LEU A 421 0.26 -1.26 24.93
CA LEU A 421 0.12 -2.71 25.15
C LEU A 421 0.41 -3.42 23.84
#